data_3b81c10732834d4f07167ea8e0224aee
#
_entry.id   3b81c10732834d4f07167ea8e0224aee
#
_cell.length_a   1.000
_cell.length_b   1.000
_cell.length_c   1.000
_cell.angle_alpha   90.00
_cell.angle_beta   90.00
_cell.angle_gamma   90.00
#
_symmetry.space_group_name_H-M   'P 1'
#
loop_
_entity.id
_entity.type
_entity.pdbx_description
1 polymer ?
#
loop_
_entity_poly.entity_id
_entity_poly.type
_entity_poly.pdbx_seq_one_letter_code
_entity_poly.pdbx_strand_id
1 'polypeptide(L)'
;MKITNLEKGEDYNLKPDTQIQIERTNPFFNDYGEQSTPLELPASERNRRLLGFPDSFGRRAKMQPTDVAIQDGEYFSQCRQVVLSAQYEGSISTSFYMNDGSFYSRIQNVKLKDIFKGEFIPGVNNVEEGIDFCRRLRANESWKSHTNLTHPVKVF
;
A
#
# COMPACT_ATOMS: atom_id res chain seq x y z
N MET A 1 -24.81 0.74 4.37
CA MET A 1 -23.34 0.88 4.27
C MET A 1 -22.87 2.00 5.18
N LYS A 2 -21.70 1.85 5.83
CA LYS A 2 -21.07 2.79 6.75
C LYS A 2 -19.58 2.88 6.45
N ILE A 3 -19.03 4.09 6.43
CA ILE A 3 -17.59 4.32 6.26
C ILE A 3 -17.12 5.14 7.45
N THR A 4 -16.20 4.60 8.23
CA THR A 4 -15.69 5.20 9.45
C THR A 4 -14.23 5.60 9.27
N ASN A 5 -13.89 6.83 9.59
CA ASN A 5 -12.50 7.28 9.68
C ASN A 5 -11.88 6.70 10.96
N LEU A 6 -10.84 5.87 10.84
CA LEU A 6 -10.25 5.18 11.99
C LEU A 6 -9.40 6.10 12.87
N GLU A 7 -8.83 7.15 12.30
CA GLU A 7 -8.03 8.11 13.06
C GLU A 7 -8.88 8.99 13.98
N LYS A 8 -10.09 9.36 13.51
CA LYS A 8 -10.99 10.25 14.23
C LYS A 8 -12.16 9.53 14.91
N GLY A 9 -12.40 8.25 14.58
CA GLY A 9 -13.50 7.46 15.10
C GLY A 9 -14.89 7.94 14.65
N GLU A 10 -14.98 8.72 13.58
CA GLU A 10 -16.22 9.30 13.10
C GLU A 10 -16.60 8.77 11.71
N ASP A 11 -17.91 8.72 11.46
CA ASP A 11 -18.46 8.24 10.20
C ASP A 11 -18.60 9.36 9.17
N TYR A 12 -18.34 9.02 7.91
CA TYR A 12 -18.62 9.90 6.79
C TYR A 12 -20.13 10.02 6.52
N ASN A 13 -20.54 11.20 6.12
CA ASN A 13 -21.87 11.39 5.56
C ASN A 13 -21.88 10.82 4.14
N LEU A 14 -22.75 9.86 3.89
CA LEU A 14 -22.96 9.26 2.58
C LEU A 14 -24.26 9.76 1.97
N LYS A 15 -24.35 9.76 0.63
CA LYS A 15 -25.63 9.95 -0.05
C LYS A 15 -26.49 8.70 0.16
N PRO A 16 -27.84 8.83 0.18
CA PRO A 16 -28.71 7.67 0.02
C PRO A 16 -28.29 6.89 -1.24
N ASP A 17 -28.39 5.59 -1.20
CA ASP A 17 -28.04 4.69 -2.32
C ASP A 17 -26.55 4.70 -2.76
N THR A 18 -25.66 5.18 -1.91
CA THR A 18 -24.21 5.08 -2.15
C THR A 18 -23.79 3.61 -2.26
N GLN A 19 -23.18 3.24 -3.37
CA GLN A 19 -22.62 1.91 -3.62
C GLN A 19 -21.12 2.02 -3.84
N ILE A 20 -20.37 1.05 -3.30
CA ILE A 20 -18.95 0.89 -3.55
C ILE A 20 -18.77 -0.34 -4.43
N GLN A 21 -18.18 -0.15 -5.58
CA GLN A 21 -17.74 -1.24 -6.44
C GLN A 21 -16.28 -1.54 -6.16
N ILE A 22 -15.98 -2.78 -5.83
CA ILE A 22 -14.62 -3.25 -5.55
C ILE A 22 -14.12 -4.02 -6.75
N GLU A 23 -13.01 -3.57 -7.30
CA GLU A 23 -12.31 -4.25 -8.38
C GLU A 23 -11.22 -5.12 -7.77
N ARG A 24 -11.35 -6.44 -7.98
CA ARG A 24 -10.35 -7.44 -7.62
C ARG A 24 -9.59 -7.84 -8.86
N THR A 25 -8.34 -7.44 -8.94
CA THR A 25 -7.46 -7.89 -10.01
C THR A 25 -6.84 -9.23 -9.64
N ASN A 26 -6.66 -10.10 -10.65
CA ASN A 26 -5.96 -11.35 -10.43
C ASN A 26 -4.48 -11.07 -10.11
N PRO A 27 -3.96 -11.47 -8.93
CA PRO A 27 -2.60 -11.16 -8.51
C PRO A 27 -1.51 -11.77 -9.42
N PHE A 28 -1.85 -12.76 -10.25
CA PHE A 28 -0.92 -13.31 -11.24
C PHE A 28 -0.68 -12.39 -12.45
N PHE A 29 -1.58 -11.44 -12.70
CA PHE A 29 -1.52 -10.56 -13.87
C PHE A 29 -1.37 -9.09 -13.51
N ASN A 30 -1.65 -8.72 -12.28
CA ASN A 30 -1.62 -7.33 -11.88
C ASN A 30 -1.29 -7.17 -10.38
N ASP A 31 -0.26 -6.38 -10.09
CA ASP A 31 0.25 -6.11 -8.74
C ASP A 31 -0.51 -4.99 -8.01
N TYR A 32 -1.58 -4.43 -8.59
CA TYR A 32 -2.27 -3.27 -8.01
C TYR A 32 -3.16 -3.58 -6.80
N GLY A 33 -3.41 -4.86 -6.51
CA GLY A 33 -4.26 -5.26 -5.39
C GLY A 33 -5.74 -4.91 -5.60
N GLU A 34 -6.51 -4.97 -4.51
CA GLU A 34 -7.92 -4.62 -4.52
C GLU A 34 -8.10 -3.10 -4.35
N GLN A 35 -8.88 -2.49 -5.22
CA GLN A 35 -9.22 -1.08 -5.14
C GLN A 35 -10.70 -0.86 -5.42
N SER A 36 -11.25 0.22 -4.87
CA SER A 36 -12.60 0.63 -5.26
C SER A 36 -12.58 1.50 -6.51
N THR A 37 -13.65 1.46 -7.28
CA THR A 37 -13.96 2.56 -8.20
C THR A 37 -14.08 3.87 -7.41
N PRO A 38 -13.83 5.03 -8.05
CA PRO A 38 -13.99 6.32 -7.38
C PRO A 38 -15.39 6.49 -6.79
N LEU A 39 -15.45 6.86 -5.51
CA LEU A 39 -16.68 7.17 -4.79
C LEU A 39 -16.78 8.66 -4.56
N GLU A 40 -17.95 9.23 -4.81
CA GLU A 40 -18.23 10.63 -4.52
C GLU A 40 -18.88 10.81 -3.15
N LEU A 41 -18.15 11.42 -2.24
CA LEU A 41 -18.68 11.88 -0.97
C LEU A 41 -19.27 13.30 -1.10
N PRO A 42 -20.41 13.60 -0.47
CA PRO A 42 -20.89 14.98 -0.41
C PRO A 42 -19.89 15.86 0.34
N ALA A 43 -19.65 17.08 -0.16
CA ALA A 43 -18.77 18.05 0.50
C ALA A 43 -19.43 18.69 1.74
N SER A 44 -20.01 17.85 2.62
CA SER A 44 -20.53 18.28 3.90
C SER A 44 -19.41 18.78 4.81
N GLU A 45 -19.72 19.66 5.75
CA GLU A 45 -18.73 20.18 6.71
C GLU A 45 -18.03 19.05 7.46
N ARG A 46 -18.78 17.99 7.83
CA ARG A 46 -18.23 16.81 8.49
C ARG A 46 -17.21 16.09 7.59
N ASN A 47 -17.57 15.80 6.35
CA ASN A 47 -16.68 15.12 5.42
C ASN A 47 -15.42 15.95 5.11
N ARG A 48 -15.60 17.26 4.91
CA ARG A 48 -14.48 18.19 4.71
C ARG A 48 -13.52 18.18 5.90
N ARG A 49 -14.06 18.23 7.13
CA ARG A 49 -13.28 18.18 8.36
C ARG A 49 -12.54 16.83 8.51
N LEU A 50 -13.21 15.70 8.23
CA LEU A 50 -12.62 14.38 8.32
C LEU A 50 -11.48 14.20 7.34
N LEU A 51 -11.60 14.74 6.13
CA LEU A 51 -10.58 14.72 5.08
C LEU A 51 -9.57 15.88 5.18
N GLY A 52 -9.70 16.73 6.20
CA GLY A 52 -8.82 17.86 6.43
C GLY A 52 -8.96 18.96 5.39
N PHE A 53 -10.17 19.27 4.95
CA PHE A 53 -10.53 20.36 4.02
C PHE A 53 -9.79 20.25 2.69
N PRO A 54 -10.03 19.21 1.88
CA PRO A 54 -9.33 18.98 0.63
C PRO A 54 -9.59 20.05 -0.43
N ASP A 55 -10.69 20.77 -0.31
CA ASP A 55 -11.15 21.84 -1.19
C ASP A 55 -10.64 23.23 -0.80
N SER A 56 -9.80 23.34 0.22
CA SER A 56 -9.28 24.64 0.68
C SER A 56 -8.30 25.25 -0.33
N PHE A 57 -8.53 26.51 -0.68
CA PHE A 57 -7.60 27.30 -1.51
C PHE A 57 -6.25 27.48 -0.80
N GLY A 58 -5.17 27.31 -1.56
CA GLY A 58 -3.82 27.52 -1.04
C GLY A 58 -3.17 26.34 -0.36
N ARG A 59 -3.85 25.19 -0.26
CA ARG A 59 -3.24 23.97 0.28
C ARG A 59 -2.18 23.42 -0.69
N ARG A 60 -0.90 23.58 -0.32
CA ARG A 60 0.23 23.05 -1.10
C ARG A 60 0.68 21.65 -0.62
N ALA A 61 0.24 21.22 0.55
CA ALA A 61 0.61 19.93 1.11
C ALA A 61 -0.12 18.80 0.37
N LYS A 62 0.63 17.77 -0.02
CA LYS A 62 0.06 16.52 -0.54
C LYS A 62 -0.84 15.90 0.52
N MET A 63 -2.05 15.53 0.14
CA MET A 63 -2.96 14.84 1.05
C MET A 63 -2.41 13.46 1.38
N GLN A 64 -2.38 13.14 2.66
CA GLN A 64 -2.00 11.81 3.12
C GLN A 64 -3.19 10.87 3.01
N PRO A 65 -2.96 9.61 2.66
CA PRO A 65 -3.99 8.58 2.74
C PRO A 65 -4.47 8.44 4.18
N THR A 66 -5.78 8.24 4.36
CA THR A 66 -6.43 8.09 5.66
C THR A 66 -6.90 6.66 5.83
N ASP A 67 -6.66 6.07 7.00
CA ASP A 67 -7.14 4.72 7.30
C ASP A 67 -8.63 4.76 7.66
N VAL A 68 -9.42 3.93 6.98
CA VAL A 68 -10.87 3.87 7.13
C VAL A 68 -11.35 2.43 7.23
N ALA A 69 -12.51 2.25 7.85
CA ALA A 69 -13.25 0.99 7.86
C ALA A 69 -14.53 1.12 7.05
N ILE A 70 -14.79 0.17 6.17
CA ILE A 70 -16.03 0.05 5.41
C ILE A 70 -16.82 -1.11 6.00
N GLN A 71 -18.07 -0.87 6.37
CA GLN A 71 -18.99 -1.87 6.87
C GLN A 71 -20.31 -1.82 6.11
N ASP A 72 -20.75 -2.97 5.62
CA ASP A 72 -22.05 -3.13 4.98
C ASP A 72 -22.62 -4.50 5.29
N GLY A 73 -23.62 -4.53 6.18
CA GLY A 73 -24.11 -5.78 6.74
C GLY A 73 -23.01 -6.59 7.43
N GLU A 74 -22.77 -7.80 6.93
CA GLU A 74 -21.69 -8.68 7.41
C GLU A 74 -20.31 -8.36 6.81
N TYR A 75 -20.27 -7.56 5.75
CA TYR A 75 -19.01 -7.17 5.12
C TYR A 75 -18.30 -6.13 5.97
N PHE A 76 -17.05 -6.42 6.31
CA PHE A 76 -16.16 -5.48 7.00
C PHE A 76 -14.78 -5.51 6.35
N SER A 77 -14.26 -4.33 6.01
CA SER A 77 -12.90 -4.20 5.48
C SER A 77 -12.24 -2.92 6.00
N GLN A 78 -10.99 -3.05 6.40
CA GLN A 78 -10.12 -1.91 6.66
C GLN A 78 -9.36 -1.58 5.38
N CYS A 79 -9.34 -0.31 5.01
CA CYS A 79 -8.72 0.14 3.77
C CYS A 79 -8.13 1.53 3.93
N ARG A 80 -7.34 1.95 2.94
CA ARG A 80 -6.82 3.30 2.83
C ARG A 80 -7.64 4.11 1.87
N GLN A 81 -8.11 5.23 2.34
CA GLN A 81 -8.80 6.23 1.54
C GLN A 81 -7.81 7.23 0.96
N VAL A 82 -7.91 7.47 -0.34
CA VAL A 82 -7.16 8.50 -1.04
C VAL A 82 -8.13 9.47 -1.70
N VAL A 83 -7.93 10.76 -1.47
CA VAL A 83 -8.70 11.80 -2.15
C VAL A 83 -8.12 12.02 -3.55
N LEU A 84 -8.95 11.84 -4.56
CA LEU A 84 -8.59 12.01 -5.97
C LEU A 84 -8.81 13.46 -6.41
N SER A 85 -9.95 14.03 -6.06
CA SER A 85 -10.32 15.41 -6.35
C SER A 85 -11.33 15.94 -5.34
N ALA A 86 -11.38 17.25 -5.17
CA ALA A 86 -12.37 17.90 -4.33
C ALA A 86 -12.87 19.18 -5.03
N GLN A 87 -14.18 19.34 -5.05
CA GLN A 87 -14.83 20.53 -5.58
C GLN A 87 -15.44 21.31 -4.40
N TYR A 88 -15.22 22.63 -4.41
CA TYR A 88 -15.83 23.50 -3.40
C TYR A 88 -17.35 23.44 -3.53
N GLU A 89 -18.05 23.21 -2.42
CA GLU A 89 -19.52 23.04 -2.35
C GLU A 89 -20.11 21.96 -3.27
N GLY A 90 -19.29 21.06 -3.81
CA GLY A 90 -19.69 20.00 -4.70
C GLY A 90 -19.55 18.61 -4.08
N SER A 91 -18.72 17.80 -4.68
CA SER A 91 -18.38 16.45 -4.22
C SER A 91 -16.88 16.30 -4.01
N ILE A 92 -16.52 15.33 -3.17
CA ILE A 92 -15.15 14.90 -2.94
C ILE A 92 -15.03 13.49 -3.51
N SER A 93 -14.24 13.34 -4.57
CA SER A 93 -13.97 12.04 -5.17
C SER A 93 -12.86 11.34 -4.42
N THR A 94 -13.14 10.11 -3.97
CA THR A 94 -12.21 9.29 -3.19
C THR A 94 -12.14 7.88 -3.74
N SER A 95 -11.02 7.21 -3.57
CA SER A 95 -10.86 5.79 -3.85
C SER A 95 -10.31 5.08 -2.62
N PHE A 96 -10.65 3.80 -2.47
CA PHE A 96 -10.25 2.97 -1.34
C PHE A 96 -9.34 1.86 -1.83
N TYR A 97 -8.19 1.72 -1.18
CA TYR A 97 -7.23 0.66 -1.43
C TYR A 97 -7.29 -0.34 -0.29
N MET A 98 -7.62 -1.57 -0.62
CA MET A 98 -7.74 -2.66 0.35
C MET A 98 -6.38 -3.32 0.61
N ASN A 99 -6.32 -4.18 1.62
CA ASN A 99 -5.08 -4.69 2.25
C ASN A 99 -3.93 -5.03 1.29
N ASP A 100 -4.21 -5.66 0.16
CA ASP A 100 -3.17 -6.09 -0.77
C ASP A 100 -2.60 -4.92 -1.60
N GLY A 101 -3.43 -3.94 -1.94
CA GLY A 101 -3.00 -2.75 -2.68
C GLY A 101 -2.00 -1.89 -1.91
N SER A 102 -2.07 -1.85 -0.57
CA SER A 102 -1.12 -1.09 0.24
C SER A 102 0.27 -1.75 0.30
N PHE A 103 0.32 -3.07 0.29
CA PHE A 103 1.57 -3.83 0.27
C PHE A 103 2.30 -3.65 -1.06
N TYR A 104 1.61 -3.91 -2.17
CA TYR A 104 2.19 -3.76 -3.50
C TYR A 104 2.60 -2.32 -3.81
N SER A 105 1.80 -1.34 -3.43
CA SER A 105 2.13 0.09 -3.57
C SER A 105 3.40 0.48 -2.78
N ARG A 106 3.67 -0.16 -1.64
CA ARG A 106 4.91 0.05 -0.89
C ARG A 106 6.11 -0.59 -1.58
N ILE A 107 5.95 -1.81 -2.09
CA ILE A 107 7.04 -2.55 -2.75
C ILE A 107 7.44 -1.90 -4.07
N GLN A 108 6.49 -1.41 -4.87
CA GLN A 108 6.78 -0.77 -6.16
C GLN A 108 7.77 0.39 -6.07
N ASN A 109 7.80 1.10 -4.94
CA ASN A 109 8.70 2.23 -4.71
C ASN A 109 10.02 1.85 -4.02
N VAL A 110 10.16 0.61 -3.58
CA VAL A 110 11.34 0.12 -2.88
C VAL A 110 12.27 -0.56 -3.87
N LYS A 111 13.43 0.03 -4.11
CA LYS A 111 14.45 -0.61 -4.95
C LYS A 111 15.14 -1.71 -4.14
N LEU A 112 15.46 -2.82 -4.81
CA LEU A 112 16.18 -3.94 -4.17
C LEU A 112 17.44 -3.48 -3.41
N LYS A 113 18.16 -2.51 -3.96
CA LYS A 113 19.32 -1.90 -3.32
C LYS A 113 19.02 -1.17 -2.00
N ASP A 114 17.77 -0.72 -1.81
CA ASP A 114 17.35 -0.01 -0.60
C ASP A 114 16.96 -0.98 0.52
N ILE A 115 16.56 -2.22 0.15
CA ILE A 115 16.30 -3.31 1.10
C ILE A 115 17.62 -3.83 1.69
N PHE A 116 18.65 -3.96 0.85
CA PHE A 116 19.95 -4.53 1.23
C PHE A 116 20.99 -3.47 1.54
N LYS A 117 20.59 -2.26 1.94
CA LYS A 117 21.52 -1.21 2.34
C LYS A 117 22.37 -1.65 3.51
N GLY A 118 23.68 -1.83 3.24
CA GLY A 118 24.67 -2.17 4.26
C GLY A 118 24.75 -3.64 4.63
N GLU A 119 23.93 -4.49 4.02
CA GLU A 119 24.08 -5.94 4.17
C GLU A 119 25.03 -6.48 3.09
N PHE A 120 26.15 -7.00 3.55
CA PHE A 120 27.11 -7.70 2.70
C PHE A 120 26.92 -9.20 2.87
N ILE A 121 26.98 -9.95 1.78
CA ILE A 121 27.06 -11.41 1.85
C ILE A 121 28.45 -11.74 2.39
N PRO A 122 28.57 -12.39 3.56
CA PRO A 122 29.86 -12.71 4.13
C PRO A 122 30.70 -13.54 3.14
N GLY A 123 31.93 -13.09 2.89
CA GLY A 123 32.87 -13.77 1.97
C GLY A 123 32.70 -13.41 0.50
N VAL A 124 31.85 -12.42 0.16
CA VAL A 124 31.74 -11.89 -1.21
C VAL A 124 32.29 -10.45 -1.20
N ASN A 125 33.50 -10.25 -1.67
CA ASN A 125 34.17 -8.95 -1.67
C ASN A 125 34.36 -8.37 -3.08
N ASN A 126 34.20 -9.19 -4.11
CA ASN A 126 34.37 -8.80 -5.49
C ASN A 126 33.34 -9.49 -6.42
N VAL A 127 33.33 -9.09 -7.68
CA VAL A 127 32.38 -9.60 -8.68
C VAL A 127 32.56 -11.10 -8.97
N GLU A 128 33.81 -11.59 -8.96
CA GLU A 128 34.12 -13.00 -9.24
C GLU A 128 33.58 -13.90 -8.12
N GLU A 129 33.80 -13.50 -6.85
CA GLU A 129 33.24 -14.20 -5.70
C GLU A 129 31.71 -14.15 -5.69
N GLY A 130 31.11 -13.04 -6.16
CA GLY A 130 29.68 -12.91 -6.33
C GLY A 130 29.11 -13.87 -7.37
N ILE A 131 29.80 -14.04 -8.49
CA ILE A 131 29.44 -15.01 -9.54
C ILE A 131 29.54 -16.45 -9.01
N ASP A 132 30.62 -16.76 -8.28
CA ASP A 132 30.81 -18.09 -7.69
C ASP A 132 29.74 -18.37 -6.62
N PHE A 133 29.42 -17.41 -5.79
CA PHE A 133 28.32 -17.49 -4.82
C PHE A 133 27.00 -17.82 -5.53
N CYS A 134 26.62 -17.09 -6.57
CA CYS A 134 25.39 -17.35 -7.34
C CYS A 134 25.41 -18.74 -8.00
N ARG A 135 26.56 -19.18 -8.51
CA ARG A 135 26.73 -20.51 -9.11
C ARG A 135 26.48 -21.60 -8.08
N ARG A 136 27.07 -21.49 -6.88
CA ARG A 136 26.88 -22.47 -5.79
C ARG A 136 25.45 -22.48 -5.25
N LEU A 137 24.82 -21.30 -5.13
CA LEU A 137 23.39 -21.22 -4.80
C LEU A 137 22.53 -22.02 -5.79
N ARG A 138 22.78 -21.87 -7.09
CA ARG A 138 22.06 -22.63 -8.12
C ARG A 138 22.31 -24.14 -8.05
N ALA A 139 23.52 -24.54 -7.67
CA ALA A 139 23.89 -25.95 -7.47
C ALA A 139 23.45 -26.50 -6.11
N ASN A 140 22.77 -25.70 -5.28
CA ASN A 140 22.39 -26.04 -3.90
C ASN A 140 23.59 -26.47 -3.04
N GLU A 141 24.76 -25.88 -3.30
CA GLU A 141 25.98 -26.11 -2.53
C GLU A 141 26.09 -25.13 -1.35
N SER A 142 26.79 -25.56 -0.29
CA SER A 142 27.05 -24.68 0.87
C SER A 142 28.08 -23.61 0.52
N TRP A 143 27.82 -22.36 0.90
CA TRP A 143 28.78 -21.27 0.85
C TRP A 143 29.58 -21.20 2.15
N LYS A 144 30.90 -21.22 2.05
CA LYS A 144 31.80 -21.00 3.21
C LYS A 144 32.26 -19.56 3.16
N SER A 145 31.81 -18.76 4.12
CA SER A 145 32.36 -17.41 4.32
C SER A 145 33.75 -17.50 4.94
N HIS A 146 34.61 -16.53 4.63
CA HIS A 146 35.96 -16.42 5.24
C HIS A 146 35.94 -16.17 6.77
N THR A 147 34.77 -15.95 7.34
CA THR A 147 34.55 -15.68 8.77
C THR A 147 34.20 -16.92 9.60
N ASN A 148 34.52 -18.13 9.16
CA ASN A 148 34.19 -19.39 9.84
C ASN A 148 32.70 -19.66 10.12
N LEU A 149 31.80 -18.86 9.58
CA LEU A 149 30.36 -19.09 9.65
C LEU A 149 29.96 -20.04 8.51
N THR A 150 29.88 -21.33 8.81
CA THR A 150 29.27 -22.32 7.90
C THR A 150 27.76 -22.27 8.07
N HIS A 151 27.08 -21.45 7.30
CA HIS A 151 25.63 -21.54 7.17
C HIS A 151 25.32 -22.21 5.84
N PRO A 152 24.64 -23.37 5.84
CA PRO A 152 24.09 -23.92 4.62
C PRO A 152 22.95 -22.98 4.16
N VAL A 153 23.19 -22.28 3.07
CA VAL A 153 22.11 -21.53 2.42
C VAL A 153 21.29 -22.54 1.67
N LYS A 154 20.14 -22.92 2.22
CA LYS A 154 19.15 -23.72 1.50
C LYS A 154 18.27 -22.75 0.72
N VAL A 155 18.31 -22.84 -0.58
CA VAL A 155 17.34 -22.21 -1.47
C VAL A 155 16.19 -23.20 -1.62
N PHE A 156 15.00 -22.80 -1.19
CA PHE A 156 13.77 -23.56 -1.39
C PHE A 156 13.16 -23.21 -2.74
#